data_ecd0eead91b4df5d6a02aa697ec910c8
#
_entry.id   ecd0eead91b4df5d6a02aa697ec910c8
#
_cell.length_a   1.000
_cell.length_b   1.000
_cell.length_c   1.000
_cell.angle_alpha   90.00
_cell.angle_beta   90.00
_cell.angle_gamma   90.00
#
_symmetry.space_group_name_H-M   'P 1'
#
loop_
_entity.id
_entity.type
_entity.pdbx_description
1 polymer ?
#
loop_
_entity_poly.entity_id
_entity_poly.type
_entity_poly.pdbx_seq_one_letter_code
_entity_poly.pdbx_strand_id
1 'polypeptide(L)'
;MKSNAAVHRAVCAAIAVVAVSPIAAHSQNTDQLEEVVITAIVDAAAKAANQQKNARGVTNVVSADTVGRFPDPNIAEALQRVAGIAIARDQGEGRYINVRGGPSEFSAVTIDGVSISAPDPSTRAIDLDTIPSDIVGQLEISKTLRPDQDADSITGAVNIKTQSPFDYEGFRARASVGGSYNEFGGTHDRRGSGSVSNIWGDDSKFGLLFSASYSETDREVDNIETVWGRLTRPEGGSVFGIVENLFKDYNTQRERIAFTGAAEWRNTENDRFFVRGTHSKFTDDEYRNQLLVLWSEGVLLPGATDQTASFRNIRVAKQIRHRIQQNEILTVEVGGEKSFGDLVVDASVSMADTEQTYPRRDELLWRTSALGTATAPLSYDYRNSTLEPTISLFTSNQHLTPTNLSFRENAYRTSTTTEETQALVINARLPVTVGGGEGQFKFGLKLKDGERQADENRFRDRASTAAPSSPLSAFLTTTPSRNYGYDLGFKVDPALADAYFDATKKTSPPRVEQSATADYQADEQILSGYAMWDL
;
A
#
# COMPACT_ATOMS: atom_id res chain seq x y z
N MET A 1 -16.45 15.18 6.50
CA MET A 1 -15.85 15.75 7.72
C MET A 1 -16.57 15.48 9.06
N LYS A 2 -17.85 15.05 9.11
CA LYS A 2 -18.51 14.74 10.40
C LYS A 2 -18.43 13.26 10.83
N SER A 3 -18.04 12.34 9.97
CA SER A 3 -17.96 10.91 10.25
C SER A 3 -16.68 10.52 11.02
N ASN A 4 -15.55 11.15 10.74
CA ASN A 4 -14.26 10.79 11.35
C ASN A 4 -14.15 11.10 12.85
N ALA A 5 -14.84 12.15 13.32
CA ALA A 5 -14.83 12.50 14.74
C ALA A 5 -15.57 11.50 15.64
N ALA A 6 -16.56 10.78 15.08
CA ALA A 6 -17.30 9.76 15.82
C ALA A 6 -16.48 8.45 15.95
N VAL A 7 -15.78 8.08 14.87
CA VAL A 7 -14.89 6.91 14.85
C VAL A 7 -13.66 7.15 15.74
N HIS A 8 -13.07 8.34 15.70
CA HIS A 8 -11.96 8.73 16.61
C HIS A 8 -12.38 8.66 18.09
N ARG A 9 -13.59 9.14 18.42
CA ARG A 9 -14.12 9.07 19.79
C ARG A 9 -14.43 7.64 20.23
N ALA A 10 -14.88 6.78 19.31
CA ALA A 10 -15.15 5.38 19.60
C ALA A 10 -13.86 4.58 19.83
N VAL A 11 -12.81 4.83 19.06
CA VAL A 11 -11.49 4.19 19.21
C VAL A 11 -10.79 4.65 20.49
N CYS A 12 -10.80 5.94 20.80
CA CYS A 12 -10.27 6.46 22.05
C CYS A 12 -11.08 5.97 23.27
N ALA A 13 -12.39 5.81 23.15
CA ALA A 13 -13.24 5.25 24.21
C ALA A 13 -13.00 3.74 24.40
N ALA A 14 -12.79 2.97 23.33
CA ALA A 14 -12.47 1.54 23.41
C ALA A 14 -11.10 1.29 24.07
N ILE A 15 -10.10 2.14 23.77
CA ILE A 15 -8.78 2.09 24.42
C ILE A 15 -8.86 2.54 25.89
N ALA A 16 -9.70 3.52 26.22
CA ALA A 16 -9.88 4.03 27.58
C ALA A 16 -10.64 3.06 28.50
N VAL A 17 -11.55 2.24 27.97
CA VAL A 17 -12.31 1.25 28.77
C VAL A 17 -11.43 0.08 29.23
N VAL A 18 -10.35 -0.23 28.53
CA VAL A 18 -9.37 -1.24 28.99
C VAL A 18 -8.47 -0.70 30.13
N ALA A 19 -8.38 0.62 30.29
CA ALA A 19 -7.47 1.27 31.24
C ALA A 19 -8.06 1.51 32.65
N VAL A 20 -9.33 1.19 32.92
CA VAL A 20 -10.02 1.57 34.20
C VAL A 20 -10.64 0.37 34.92
N SER A 21 -9.92 -0.72 35.00
CA SER A 21 -10.16 -1.69 36.09
C SER A 21 -8.89 -1.77 36.94
N PRO A 22 -8.91 -1.52 38.24
CA PRO A 22 -7.74 -1.75 39.07
C PRO A 22 -7.53 -3.27 39.19
N ILE A 23 -6.74 -3.80 38.29
CA ILE A 23 -6.13 -5.11 38.47
C ILE A 23 -5.15 -4.92 39.62
N ALA A 24 -5.46 -5.53 40.78
CA ALA A 24 -4.49 -5.67 41.85
C ALA A 24 -3.26 -6.38 41.27
N ALA A 25 -2.24 -5.60 40.94
CA ALA A 25 -0.97 -6.13 40.48
C ALA A 25 -0.35 -6.92 41.63
N HIS A 26 -0.50 -8.24 41.58
CA HIS A 26 0.41 -9.11 42.30
C HIS A 26 1.75 -8.97 41.62
N SER A 27 2.74 -8.49 42.35
CA SER A 27 4.14 -8.45 41.94
C SER A 27 4.60 -9.89 41.66
N GLN A 28 4.47 -10.36 40.45
CA GLN A 28 5.16 -11.56 39.97
C GLN A 28 6.58 -11.16 39.56
N ASN A 29 7.53 -12.03 39.90
CA ASN A 29 8.94 -11.87 39.59
C ASN A 29 9.14 -11.54 38.12
N THR A 30 9.86 -10.48 37.82
CA THR A 30 10.17 -10.00 36.44
C THR A 30 10.83 -11.11 35.62
N ASP A 31 11.65 -11.96 36.22
CA ASP A 31 12.34 -13.08 35.57
C ASP A 31 11.37 -14.16 35.04
N GLN A 32 10.24 -14.40 35.71
CA GLN A 32 9.21 -15.35 35.23
C GLN A 32 8.43 -14.80 34.03
N LEU A 33 8.22 -13.50 33.94
CA LEU A 33 7.53 -12.87 32.80
C LEU A 33 8.39 -12.91 31.53
N GLU A 34 9.70 -12.69 31.65
CA GLU A 34 10.62 -12.81 30.51
C GLU A 34 10.72 -14.25 30.01
N GLU A 35 10.76 -15.23 30.88
CA GLU A 35 10.82 -16.66 30.52
C GLU A 35 9.55 -17.12 29.82
N VAL A 36 8.35 -16.70 30.25
CA VAL A 36 7.09 -17.03 29.60
C VAL A 36 6.99 -16.40 28.20
N VAL A 37 7.43 -15.16 28.04
CA VAL A 37 7.43 -14.48 26.72
C VAL A 37 8.39 -15.17 25.75
N ILE A 38 9.60 -15.53 26.19
CA ILE A 38 10.58 -16.22 25.34
C ILE A 38 10.05 -17.59 24.91
N THR A 39 9.42 -18.35 25.81
CA THR A 39 8.90 -19.68 25.51
C THR A 39 7.76 -19.60 24.48
N ALA A 40 6.80 -18.69 24.63
CA ALA A 40 5.70 -18.52 23.69
C ALA A 40 6.18 -18.15 22.27
N ILE A 41 7.24 -17.36 22.17
CA ILE A 41 7.84 -16.96 20.89
C ILE A 41 8.57 -18.13 20.21
N VAL A 42 9.29 -18.94 20.99
CA VAL A 42 9.96 -20.14 20.49
C VAL A 42 8.93 -21.13 19.96
N ASP A 43 7.80 -21.31 20.68
CA ASP A 43 6.72 -22.20 20.28
C ASP A 43 6.03 -21.74 19.01
N ALA A 44 5.75 -20.45 18.84
CA ALA A 44 5.16 -19.89 17.63
C ALA A 44 6.08 -20.04 16.42
N ALA A 45 7.37 -19.79 16.60
CA ALA A 45 8.37 -19.98 15.56
C ALA A 45 8.55 -21.47 15.20
N ALA A 46 8.53 -22.35 16.17
CA ALA A 46 8.59 -23.80 15.97
C ALA A 46 7.34 -24.32 15.24
N LYS A 47 6.15 -23.83 15.60
CA LYS A 47 4.88 -24.13 14.90
C LYS A 47 4.95 -23.70 13.44
N ALA A 48 5.38 -22.48 13.16
CA ALA A 48 5.55 -21.97 11.80
C ALA A 48 6.58 -22.80 11.00
N ALA A 49 7.71 -23.17 11.59
CA ALA A 49 8.72 -24.01 10.96
C ALA A 49 8.19 -25.43 10.67
N ASN A 50 7.39 -26.02 11.58
CA ASN A 50 6.75 -27.31 11.39
C ASN A 50 5.70 -27.26 10.28
N GLN A 51 4.88 -26.20 10.21
CA GLN A 51 3.94 -25.99 9.11
C GLN A 51 4.67 -25.87 7.78
N GLN A 52 5.75 -25.10 7.72
CA GLN A 52 6.58 -24.98 6.51
C GLN A 52 7.21 -26.32 6.11
N LYS A 53 7.73 -27.10 7.07
CA LYS A 53 8.32 -28.42 6.83
C LYS A 53 7.28 -29.41 6.28
N ASN A 54 6.06 -29.36 6.78
CA ASN A 54 4.98 -30.27 6.40
C ASN A 54 4.17 -29.77 5.20
N ALA A 55 4.45 -28.55 4.72
CA ALA A 55 3.80 -28.01 3.52
C ALA A 55 4.19 -28.84 2.30
N ARG A 56 3.17 -29.21 1.49
CA ARG A 56 3.36 -30.02 0.27
C ARG A 56 3.73 -29.20 -0.96
N GLY A 57 3.93 -27.91 -0.81
CA GLY A 57 4.41 -26.97 -1.82
C GLY A 57 5.59 -26.17 -1.29
N VAL A 58 6.19 -25.32 -2.14
CA VAL A 58 7.21 -24.37 -1.69
C VAL A 58 6.51 -23.21 -0.97
N THR A 59 6.35 -23.36 0.32
CA THR A 59 5.62 -22.43 1.20
C THR A 59 6.55 -21.90 2.29
N ASN A 60 6.47 -20.60 2.56
CA ASN A 60 7.04 -20.00 3.76
C ASN A 60 5.93 -19.60 4.73
N VAL A 61 6.19 -19.74 6.00
CA VAL A 61 5.26 -19.39 7.07
C VAL A 61 5.97 -18.48 8.06
N VAL A 62 5.36 -17.33 8.36
CA VAL A 62 5.87 -16.34 9.31
C VAL A 62 4.81 -16.10 10.37
N SER A 63 5.12 -16.34 11.63
CA SER A 63 4.18 -16.13 12.74
C SER A 63 4.05 -14.66 13.14
N ALA A 64 2.92 -14.30 13.75
CA ALA A 64 2.63 -12.97 14.30
C ALA A 64 3.71 -12.47 15.25
N ASP A 65 4.19 -13.33 16.15
CA ASP A 65 5.22 -12.95 17.11
C ASP A 65 6.56 -12.61 16.44
N THR A 66 6.82 -13.13 15.25
CA THR A 66 7.96 -12.73 14.42
C THR A 66 7.68 -11.41 13.70
N VAL A 67 6.47 -11.21 13.16
CA VAL A 67 6.03 -9.97 12.51
C VAL A 67 6.01 -8.81 13.51
N GLY A 68 5.39 -8.98 14.68
CA GLY A 68 5.23 -7.94 15.69
C GLY A 68 6.49 -7.57 16.48
N ARG A 69 7.62 -8.27 16.29
CA ARG A 69 8.91 -7.93 16.93
C ARG A 69 9.62 -6.76 16.29
N PHE A 70 9.39 -6.53 15.02
CA PHE A 70 10.01 -5.46 14.28
C PHE A 70 9.04 -4.29 14.17
N PRO A 71 9.53 -3.06 14.10
CA PRO A 71 8.68 -1.88 13.97
C PRO A 71 8.11 -1.74 12.54
N ASP A 72 7.61 -2.86 11.98
CA ASP A 72 7.06 -2.87 10.63
C ASP A 72 5.70 -2.15 10.64
N PRO A 73 5.53 -1.07 9.89
CA PRO A 73 4.27 -0.33 9.86
C PRO A 73 3.17 -1.11 9.13
N ASN A 74 3.54 -1.97 8.19
CA ASN A 74 2.61 -2.70 7.32
C ASN A 74 3.16 -4.10 6.94
N ILE A 75 2.33 -4.86 6.25
CA ILE A 75 2.64 -6.25 5.86
C ILE A 75 3.76 -6.33 4.83
N ALA A 76 3.88 -5.39 3.89
CA ALA A 76 4.94 -5.42 2.88
C ALA A 76 6.33 -5.41 3.55
N GLU A 77 6.53 -4.56 4.57
CA GLU A 77 7.77 -4.50 5.32
C GLU A 77 8.06 -5.82 6.07
N ALA A 78 7.04 -6.44 6.65
CA ALA A 78 7.18 -7.73 7.31
C ALA A 78 7.61 -8.83 6.34
N LEU A 79 7.06 -8.83 5.12
CA LEU A 79 7.35 -9.82 4.07
C LEU A 79 8.76 -9.69 3.49
N GLN A 80 9.43 -8.53 3.60
CA GLN A 80 10.79 -8.34 3.08
C GLN A 80 11.81 -9.35 3.64
N ARG A 81 11.56 -9.87 4.82
CA ARG A 81 12.45 -10.86 5.48
C ARG A 81 12.25 -12.28 4.96
N VAL A 82 11.26 -12.51 4.12
CA VAL A 82 10.99 -13.83 3.55
C VAL A 82 11.86 -14.06 2.32
N ALA A 83 12.60 -15.15 2.28
CA ALA A 83 13.45 -15.49 1.15
C ALA A 83 12.66 -15.50 -0.17
N GLY A 84 13.19 -14.83 -1.20
CA GLY A 84 12.54 -14.72 -2.52
C GLY A 84 11.37 -13.75 -2.59
N ILE A 85 11.20 -12.89 -1.59
CA ILE A 85 10.31 -11.73 -1.62
C ILE A 85 11.18 -10.47 -1.71
N ALA A 86 10.86 -9.61 -2.65
CA ALA A 86 11.33 -8.23 -2.70
C ALA A 86 10.14 -7.30 -2.56
N ILE A 87 10.36 -6.10 -2.04
CA ILE A 87 9.32 -5.10 -1.91
C ILE A 87 9.61 -3.90 -2.82
N ALA A 88 8.56 -3.41 -3.45
CA ALA A 88 8.58 -2.11 -4.11
C ALA A 88 8.11 -1.05 -3.10
N ARG A 89 8.89 0.03 -2.99
CA ARG A 89 8.63 1.11 -2.03
C ARG A 89 7.99 2.31 -2.73
N ASP A 90 7.06 2.94 -2.04
CA ASP A 90 6.52 4.24 -2.42
C ASP A 90 6.77 5.22 -1.26
N GLN A 91 7.48 6.32 -1.55
CA GLN A 91 7.83 7.36 -0.57
C GLN A 91 8.50 6.80 0.70
N GLY A 92 9.43 5.84 0.51
CA GLY A 92 10.22 5.24 1.59
C GLY A 92 9.53 4.12 2.37
N GLU A 93 8.27 3.79 2.07
CA GLU A 93 7.50 2.72 2.73
C GLU A 93 7.17 1.58 1.74
N GLY A 94 7.26 0.33 2.20
CA GLY A 94 6.91 -0.83 1.38
C GLY A 94 5.43 -0.83 1.03
N ARG A 95 5.11 -0.97 -0.27
CA ARG A 95 3.75 -0.95 -0.79
C ARG A 95 3.39 -2.25 -1.50
N TYR A 96 4.20 -2.67 -2.46
CA TYR A 96 3.96 -3.88 -3.23
C TYR A 96 5.02 -4.94 -2.97
N ILE A 97 4.65 -6.18 -3.23
CA ILE A 97 5.57 -7.33 -3.16
C ILE A 97 5.85 -7.90 -4.55
N ASN A 98 7.08 -8.33 -4.73
CA ASN A 98 7.54 -9.08 -5.90
C ASN A 98 7.94 -10.46 -5.43
N VAL A 99 7.21 -11.49 -5.84
CA VAL A 99 7.50 -12.87 -5.49
C VAL A 99 8.40 -13.48 -6.56
N ARG A 100 9.57 -13.99 -6.16
CA ARG A 100 10.54 -14.68 -7.04
C ARG A 100 10.98 -13.83 -8.25
N GLY A 101 11.04 -12.50 -8.06
CA GLY A 101 11.45 -11.54 -9.08
C GLY A 101 10.40 -11.24 -10.16
N GLY A 102 9.20 -11.76 -10.04
CA GLY A 102 8.09 -11.43 -10.94
C GLY A 102 7.44 -10.09 -10.59
N PRO A 103 6.74 -9.44 -11.53
CA PRO A 103 5.97 -8.24 -11.26
C PRO A 103 4.92 -8.45 -10.17
N SER A 104 4.64 -7.39 -9.40
CA SER A 104 3.69 -7.43 -8.28
C SER A 104 2.26 -7.77 -8.71
N GLU A 105 1.88 -7.39 -9.94
CA GLU A 105 0.56 -7.69 -10.54
C GLU A 105 0.32 -9.18 -10.78
N PHE A 106 1.38 -10.00 -10.73
CA PHE A 106 1.30 -11.45 -10.92
C PHE A 106 1.25 -12.24 -9.59
N SER A 107 1.19 -11.52 -8.47
CA SER A 107 1.05 -12.10 -7.13
C SER A 107 -0.39 -11.94 -6.63
N ALA A 108 -0.95 -12.98 -6.02
CA ALA A 108 -2.24 -12.90 -5.36
C ALA A 108 -2.08 -12.66 -3.86
N VAL A 109 -3.03 -11.95 -3.27
CA VAL A 109 -3.12 -11.75 -1.82
C VAL A 109 -4.53 -12.08 -1.34
N THR A 110 -4.59 -12.80 -0.22
CA THR A 110 -5.86 -13.12 0.46
C THR A 110 -5.77 -12.75 1.93
N ILE A 111 -6.91 -12.45 2.55
CA ILE A 111 -7.06 -12.34 4.01
C ILE A 111 -7.95 -13.49 4.45
N ASP A 112 -7.42 -14.39 5.29
CA ASP A 112 -8.10 -15.63 5.74
C ASP A 112 -8.64 -16.52 4.59
N GLY A 113 -7.99 -16.45 3.40
CA GLY A 113 -8.44 -17.14 2.20
C GLY A 113 -9.40 -16.35 1.31
N VAL A 114 -9.93 -15.22 1.78
CA VAL A 114 -10.76 -14.30 0.99
C VAL A 114 -9.88 -13.49 0.05
N SER A 115 -10.10 -13.60 -1.25
CA SER A 115 -9.36 -12.83 -2.26
C SER A 115 -9.66 -11.35 -2.11
N ILE A 116 -8.62 -10.53 -2.00
CA ILE A 116 -8.72 -9.07 -2.03
C ILE A 116 -8.19 -8.54 -3.35
N SER A 117 -8.74 -7.44 -3.80
CA SER A 117 -8.41 -6.81 -5.08
C SER A 117 -7.64 -5.52 -4.88
N ALA A 118 -6.92 -5.10 -5.93
CA ALA A 118 -6.28 -3.79 -5.96
C ALA A 118 -7.32 -2.71 -6.30
N PRO A 119 -7.58 -1.75 -5.42
CA PRO A 119 -8.53 -0.68 -5.75
C PRO A 119 -7.94 0.35 -6.73
N ASP A 120 -6.62 0.36 -6.95
CA ASP A 120 -5.97 1.26 -7.93
C ASP A 120 -6.38 0.86 -9.36
N PRO A 121 -7.03 1.75 -10.15
CA PRO A 121 -7.50 1.44 -11.50
C PRO A 121 -6.37 1.17 -12.49
N SER A 122 -5.15 1.53 -12.17
CA SER A 122 -3.99 1.43 -13.06
C SER A 122 -3.17 0.14 -12.90
N THR A 123 -3.42 -0.66 -11.84
CA THR A 123 -2.66 -1.87 -11.55
C THR A 123 -3.53 -2.96 -10.92
N ARG A 124 -3.06 -4.21 -10.99
CA ARG A 124 -3.61 -5.35 -10.23
C ARG A 124 -2.79 -5.66 -8.97
N ALA A 125 -1.71 -4.93 -8.73
CA ALA A 125 -0.87 -5.10 -7.55
C ALA A 125 -1.62 -4.64 -6.29
N ILE A 126 -1.63 -5.49 -5.25
CA ILE A 126 -2.33 -5.19 -4.00
C ILE A 126 -1.50 -4.24 -3.14
N ASP A 127 -2.13 -3.16 -2.68
CA ASP A 127 -1.56 -2.15 -1.78
C ASP A 127 -1.44 -2.70 -0.35
N LEU A 128 -0.34 -3.40 -0.05
CA LEU A 128 -0.10 -3.98 1.28
C LEU A 128 0.24 -2.95 2.36
N ASP A 129 0.53 -1.73 1.98
CA ASP A 129 0.67 -0.60 2.91
C ASP A 129 -0.66 -0.20 3.57
N THR A 130 -1.79 -0.59 3.01
CA THR A 130 -3.12 -0.42 3.61
C THR A 130 -3.32 -1.27 4.86
N ILE A 131 -2.63 -2.43 4.96
CA ILE A 131 -2.88 -3.43 6.00
C ILE A 131 -1.78 -3.35 7.06
N PRO A 132 -2.09 -2.94 8.32
CA PRO A 132 -1.11 -2.88 9.39
C PRO A 132 -0.67 -4.28 9.84
N SER A 133 0.58 -4.38 10.25
CA SER A 133 1.17 -5.65 10.72
C SER A 133 0.57 -6.16 12.02
N ASP A 134 -0.03 -5.29 12.85
CA ASP A 134 -0.54 -5.62 14.18
C ASP A 134 -1.76 -6.55 14.20
N ILE A 135 -2.53 -6.62 13.08
CA ILE A 135 -3.72 -7.48 12.98
C ILE A 135 -3.41 -8.90 12.51
N VAL A 136 -2.16 -9.15 12.12
CA VAL A 136 -1.72 -10.42 11.53
C VAL A 136 -1.51 -11.48 12.61
N GLY A 137 -2.09 -12.66 12.41
CA GLY A 137 -1.77 -13.88 13.16
C GLY A 137 -0.61 -14.67 12.54
N GLN A 138 -0.62 -14.78 11.21
CA GLN A 138 0.36 -15.53 10.45
C GLN A 138 0.37 -15.07 8.99
N LEU A 139 1.53 -15.10 8.36
CA LEU A 139 1.69 -14.92 6.91
C LEU A 139 2.08 -16.24 6.27
N GLU A 140 1.33 -16.69 5.27
CA GLU A 140 1.65 -17.87 4.48
C GLU A 140 1.95 -17.46 3.04
N ILE A 141 3.12 -17.81 2.55
CA ILE A 141 3.58 -17.45 1.21
C ILE A 141 3.77 -18.72 0.39
N SER A 142 2.82 -18.99 -0.50
CA SER A 142 2.88 -20.11 -1.46
C SER A 142 3.60 -19.68 -2.72
N LYS A 143 4.79 -20.21 -2.95
CA LYS A 143 5.60 -19.94 -4.15
C LYS A 143 5.31 -20.91 -5.30
N THR A 144 4.63 -22.01 -5.00
CA THR A 144 4.06 -22.94 -5.97
C THR A 144 2.62 -23.17 -5.61
N LEU A 145 1.71 -22.93 -6.54
CA LEU A 145 0.28 -23.15 -6.32
C LEU A 145 -0.07 -24.61 -6.46
N ARG A 146 -1.00 -25.05 -5.62
CA ARG A 146 -1.60 -26.38 -5.65
C ARG A 146 -2.99 -26.30 -6.31
N PRO A 147 -3.56 -27.43 -6.78
CA PRO A 147 -4.89 -27.43 -7.38
C PRO A 147 -6.02 -26.92 -6.46
N ASP A 148 -5.84 -27.02 -5.12
CA ASP A 148 -6.77 -26.53 -4.11
C ASP A 148 -6.59 -25.02 -3.76
N GLN A 149 -5.77 -24.31 -4.51
CA GLN A 149 -5.53 -22.87 -4.37
C GLN A 149 -5.97 -22.13 -5.63
N ASP A 150 -6.36 -20.86 -5.47
CA ASP A 150 -6.74 -20.03 -6.62
C ASP A 150 -5.60 -19.89 -7.61
N ALA A 151 -5.91 -19.96 -8.91
CA ALA A 151 -4.96 -19.78 -9.99
C ALA A 151 -4.76 -18.30 -10.38
N ASP A 152 -5.13 -17.37 -9.52
CA ASP A 152 -5.08 -15.92 -9.77
C ASP A 152 -3.65 -15.34 -9.75
N SER A 153 -2.63 -16.17 -9.53
CA SER A 153 -1.23 -15.73 -9.53
C SER A 153 -0.34 -16.61 -10.39
N ILE A 154 0.74 -16.00 -10.91
CA ILE A 154 1.78 -16.70 -11.68
C ILE A 154 3.06 -16.85 -10.84
N THR A 155 3.37 -15.88 -9.99
CA THR A 155 4.63 -15.81 -9.25
C THR A 155 4.52 -16.41 -7.86
N GLY A 156 3.33 -16.31 -7.23
CA GLY A 156 3.03 -16.84 -5.91
C GLY A 156 1.87 -16.11 -5.24
N ALA A 157 1.38 -16.69 -4.15
CA ALA A 157 0.26 -16.17 -3.38
C ALA A 157 0.66 -15.93 -1.93
N VAL A 158 0.16 -14.85 -1.34
CA VAL A 158 0.30 -14.53 0.09
C VAL A 158 -1.08 -14.62 0.74
N ASN A 159 -1.20 -15.45 1.76
CA ASN A 159 -2.39 -15.50 2.61
C ASN A 159 -2.07 -14.88 3.97
N ILE A 160 -2.76 -13.79 4.27
CA ILE A 160 -2.70 -13.08 5.55
C ILE A 160 -3.73 -13.74 6.45
N LYS A 161 -3.27 -14.51 7.42
CA LYS A 161 -4.18 -15.08 8.43
C LYS A 161 -4.29 -14.15 9.61
N THR A 162 -5.52 -13.83 9.98
CA THR A 162 -5.80 -13.11 11.22
C THR A 162 -5.68 -14.05 12.42
N GLN A 163 -5.69 -13.50 13.64
CA GLN A 163 -5.64 -14.31 14.84
C GLN A 163 -6.98 -15.03 15.07
N SER A 164 -6.92 -16.28 15.55
CA SER A 164 -8.08 -17.04 15.98
C SER A 164 -8.18 -17.01 17.52
N PRO A 165 -9.39 -17.02 18.09
CA PRO A 165 -9.54 -17.18 19.53
C PRO A 165 -8.95 -18.49 20.07
N PHE A 166 -8.82 -19.51 19.20
CA PHE A 166 -8.23 -20.82 19.53
C PHE A 166 -6.71 -20.90 19.34
N ASP A 167 -6.04 -19.81 18.98
CA ASP A 167 -4.58 -19.76 18.96
C ASP A 167 -3.98 -19.79 20.37
N TYR A 168 -4.79 -19.51 21.38
CA TYR A 168 -4.40 -19.41 22.78
C TYR A 168 -5.42 -20.09 23.68
N GLU A 169 -5.00 -20.51 24.88
CA GLU A 169 -5.88 -21.08 25.88
C GLU A 169 -6.49 -19.99 26.78
N GLY A 170 -7.83 -20.04 26.95
CA GLY A 170 -8.56 -19.18 27.87
C GLY A 170 -8.58 -17.68 27.50
N PHE A 171 -8.72 -16.85 28.55
CA PHE A 171 -8.74 -15.39 28.37
C PHE A 171 -7.35 -14.85 28.08
N ARG A 172 -7.25 -14.02 27.04
CA ARG A 172 -6.05 -13.27 26.73
C ARG A 172 -6.38 -11.83 26.37
N ALA A 173 -5.59 -10.91 26.90
CA ALA A 173 -5.59 -9.51 26.49
C ALA A 173 -4.15 -9.07 26.20
N ARG A 174 -3.97 -8.34 25.12
CA ARG A 174 -2.69 -7.74 24.74
C ARG A 174 -2.90 -6.28 24.35
N ALA A 175 -1.98 -5.43 24.73
CA ALA A 175 -1.93 -4.05 24.28
C ALA A 175 -0.49 -3.67 23.99
N SER A 176 -0.28 -2.86 22.95
CA SER A 176 1.01 -2.27 22.64
C SER A 176 0.87 -0.79 22.32
N VAL A 177 1.85 0.00 22.73
CA VAL A 177 1.96 1.42 22.39
C VAL A 177 3.41 1.67 21.98
N GLY A 178 3.60 2.41 20.90
CA GLY A 178 4.93 2.72 20.38
C GLY A 178 4.96 4.08 19.72
N GLY A 179 6.15 4.60 19.57
CA GLY A 179 6.42 5.81 18.81
C GLY A 179 7.84 5.80 18.28
N SER A 180 8.08 6.56 17.23
CA SER A 180 9.40 6.78 16.66
C SER A 180 9.63 8.23 16.34
N TYR A 181 10.90 8.60 16.23
CA TYR A 181 11.32 9.93 15.79
C TYR A 181 12.07 9.80 14.48
N ASN A 182 11.65 10.55 13.49
CA ASN A 182 12.31 10.63 12.20
C ASN A 182 13.23 11.85 12.18
N GLU A 183 14.54 11.61 12.29
CA GLU A 183 15.55 12.66 12.33
C GLU A 183 15.58 13.50 11.04
N PHE A 184 15.31 12.88 9.89
CA PHE A 184 15.33 13.55 8.60
C PHE A 184 14.26 14.65 8.48
N GLY A 185 13.03 14.36 8.94
CA GLY A 185 11.90 15.30 8.94
C GLY A 185 11.75 16.10 10.23
N GLY A 186 12.38 15.66 11.32
CA GLY A 186 12.10 16.17 12.66
C GLY A 186 10.70 15.80 13.15
N THR A 187 10.13 14.71 12.62
CA THR A 187 8.74 14.30 12.82
C THR A 187 8.61 13.12 13.78
N HIS A 188 7.42 12.89 14.31
CA HIS A 188 7.14 11.84 15.27
C HIS A 188 6.03 10.91 14.76
N ASP A 189 6.30 9.62 14.78
CA ASP A 189 5.30 8.59 14.53
C ASP A 189 4.69 8.10 15.85
N ARG A 190 3.46 7.63 15.79
CA ARG A 190 2.76 7.02 16.92
C ARG A 190 1.93 5.83 16.47
N ARG A 191 1.87 4.81 17.32
CA ARG A 191 1.07 3.62 17.08
C ARG A 191 0.52 3.04 18.37
N GLY A 192 -0.61 2.37 18.28
CA GLY A 192 -1.20 1.62 19.36
C GLY A 192 -2.00 0.45 18.81
N SER A 193 -1.94 -0.70 19.45
CA SER A 193 -2.76 -1.85 19.12
C SER A 193 -3.24 -2.57 20.38
N GLY A 194 -4.35 -3.26 20.26
CA GLY A 194 -4.89 -4.08 21.33
C GLY A 194 -5.70 -5.24 20.79
N SER A 195 -5.65 -6.37 21.50
CA SER A 195 -6.47 -7.54 21.21
C SER A 195 -6.99 -8.16 22.50
N VAL A 196 -8.19 -8.69 22.43
CA VAL A 196 -8.85 -9.44 23.50
C VAL A 196 -9.44 -10.71 22.91
N SER A 197 -9.19 -11.84 23.53
CA SER A 197 -9.79 -13.12 23.17
C SER A 197 -10.15 -13.93 24.40
N ASN A 198 -11.16 -14.77 24.26
CA ASN A 198 -11.50 -15.77 25.26
C ASN A 198 -12.21 -16.97 24.63
N ILE A 199 -12.15 -18.09 25.34
CA ILE A 199 -12.82 -19.34 24.98
C ILE A 199 -13.74 -19.72 26.14
N TRP A 200 -14.98 -20.13 25.82
CA TRP A 200 -16.02 -20.48 26.79
C TRP A 200 -16.71 -21.80 26.42
N GLY A 201 -17.56 -22.22 27.34
CA GLY A 201 -18.44 -23.39 27.25
C GLY A 201 -17.82 -24.65 27.83
N ASP A 202 -18.65 -25.66 27.96
CA ASP A 202 -18.20 -27.00 28.33
C ASP A 202 -17.21 -27.49 27.30
N ASP A 203 -16.04 -27.93 27.71
CA ASP A 203 -14.92 -28.33 26.88
C ASP A 203 -14.31 -27.16 26.03
N SER A 204 -14.53 -25.89 26.40
CA SER A 204 -13.95 -24.72 25.75
C SER A 204 -14.23 -24.64 24.22
N LYS A 205 -15.50 -24.82 23.84
CA LYS A 205 -15.92 -24.99 22.44
C LYS A 205 -16.23 -23.70 21.71
N PHE A 206 -16.47 -22.60 22.41
CA PHE A 206 -16.84 -21.32 21.81
C PHE A 206 -15.79 -20.27 22.11
N GLY A 207 -15.30 -19.59 21.07
CA GLY A 207 -14.28 -18.56 21.16
C GLY A 207 -14.68 -17.27 20.47
N LEU A 208 -14.29 -16.14 21.08
CA LEU A 208 -14.38 -14.80 20.49
C LEU A 208 -13.02 -14.13 20.55
N LEU A 209 -12.71 -13.37 19.50
CA LEU A 209 -11.55 -12.50 19.40
C LEU A 209 -11.97 -11.16 18.82
N PHE A 210 -11.41 -10.09 19.36
CA PHE A 210 -11.45 -8.76 18.78
C PHE A 210 -10.06 -8.12 18.86
N SER A 211 -9.63 -7.47 17.78
CA SER A 211 -8.38 -6.72 17.71
C SER A 211 -8.59 -5.38 17.03
N ALA A 212 -7.85 -4.36 17.47
CA ALA A 212 -7.86 -3.04 16.90
C ALA A 212 -6.43 -2.49 16.84
N SER A 213 -6.11 -1.75 15.79
CA SER A 213 -4.84 -1.03 15.65
C SER A 213 -5.04 0.36 15.07
N TYR A 214 -4.15 1.27 15.49
CA TYR A 214 -4.02 2.62 14.99
C TYR A 214 -2.55 2.96 14.81
N SER A 215 -2.20 3.56 13.69
CA SER A 215 -0.87 4.13 13.49
C SER A 215 -0.94 5.43 12.69
N GLU A 216 -0.06 6.36 13.02
CA GLU A 216 0.14 7.61 12.29
C GLU A 216 1.65 7.80 12.11
N THR A 217 2.05 8.04 10.86
CA THR A 217 3.43 8.31 10.48
C THR A 217 3.50 9.63 9.74
N ASP A 218 4.48 10.47 10.10
CA ASP A 218 4.73 11.75 9.48
C ASP A 218 6.17 11.77 8.95
N ARG A 219 6.32 11.92 7.64
CA ARG A 219 7.61 11.77 6.96
C ARG A 219 7.87 12.86 5.94
N GLU A 220 9.13 13.26 5.85
CA GLU A 220 9.66 13.96 4.70
C GLU A 220 10.47 13.00 3.84
N VAL A 221 10.31 13.07 2.51
CA VAL A 221 10.96 12.17 1.56
C VAL A 221 11.48 12.94 0.37
N ASP A 222 12.75 12.74 0.02
CA ASP A 222 13.35 13.20 -1.22
C ASP A 222 13.29 12.12 -2.29
N ASN A 223 13.05 12.53 -3.54
CA ASN A 223 13.03 11.59 -4.66
C ASN A 223 13.50 12.26 -5.95
N ILE A 224 14.34 11.55 -6.71
CA ILE A 224 14.73 11.90 -8.07
C ILE A 224 14.14 10.86 -9.02
N GLU A 225 13.34 11.32 -9.96
CA GLU A 225 12.83 10.47 -11.03
C GLU A 225 13.35 10.96 -12.37
N THR A 226 13.64 10.01 -13.24
CA THR A 226 14.14 10.27 -14.59
C THR A 226 13.24 9.59 -15.60
N VAL A 227 12.66 10.37 -16.51
CA VAL A 227 11.88 9.86 -17.63
C VAL A 227 12.81 9.67 -18.82
N TRP A 228 12.84 8.45 -19.31
CA TRP A 228 13.66 8.05 -20.45
C TRP A 228 12.83 8.00 -21.72
N GLY A 229 13.43 8.41 -22.83
CA GLY A 229 12.74 8.40 -24.11
C GLY A 229 13.69 8.47 -25.29
N ARG A 230 13.12 8.43 -26.48
CA ARG A 230 13.86 8.53 -27.73
C ARG A 230 14.02 10.00 -28.14
N LEU A 231 15.25 10.45 -28.28
CA LEU A 231 15.63 11.78 -28.75
C LEU A 231 16.04 11.71 -30.23
N THR A 232 15.42 12.54 -31.08
CA THR A 232 15.78 12.62 -32.51
C THR A 232 16.96 13.56 -32.67
N ARG A 233 18.06 13.07 -33.24
CA ARG A 233 19.28 13.86 -33.48
C ARG A 233 19.09 14.78 -34.68
N PRO A 234 19.57 16.04 -34.60
CA PRO A 234 19.54 16.97 -35.74
C PRO A 234 20.35 16.46 -36.97
N GLU A 235 21.42 15.73 -36.71
CA GLU A 235 22.29 15.12 -37.74
C GLU A 235 21.75 13.81 -38.32
N GLY A 236 20.61 13.37 -37.84
CA GLY A 236 19.93 12.13 -38.26
C GLY A 236 20.05 11.00 -37.26
N GLY A 237 19.09 10.09 -37.33
CA GLY A 237 18.96 8.99 -36.39
C GLY A 237 18.36 9.39 -35.03
N SER A 238 18.41 8.49 -34.05
CA SER A 238 17.90 8.73 -32.70
C SER A 238 18.79 8.09 -31.65
N VAL A 239 18.70 8.60 -30.44
CA VAL A 239 19.36 8.08 -29.24
C VAL A 239 18.33 7.93 -28.10
N PHE A 240 18.51 6.93 -27.26
CA PHE A 240 17.75 6.80 -26.04
C PHE A 240 18.41 7.63 -24.95
N GLY A 241 17.66 8.52 -24.31
CA GLY A 241 18.21 9.46 -23.35
C GLY A 241 17.16 10.02 -22.41
N ILE A 242 17.54 10.98 -21.59
CA ILE A 242 16.64 11.60 -20.62
C ILE A 242 15.77 12.65 -21.32
N VAL A 243 14.46 12.51 -21.17
CA VAL A 243 13.46 13.47 -21.68
C VAL A 243 12.92 14.39 -20.59
N GLU A 244 12.90 13.95 -19.33
CA GLU A 244 12.54 14.75 -18.17
C GLU A 244 13.32 14.30 -16.93
N ASN A 245 13.66 15.25 -16.05
CA ASN A 245 14.06 14.98 -14.68
C ASN A 245 13.07 15.63 -13.72
N LEU A 246 12.71 14.90 -12.67
CA LEU A 246 11.78 15.31 -11.64
C LEU A 246 12.49 15.23 -10.28
N PHE A 247 12.65 16.38 -9.64
CA PHE A 247 13.22 16.50 -8.31
C PHE A 247 12.10 16.82 -7.34
N LYS A 248 11.82 15.91 -6.42
CA LYS A 248 10.64 15.94 -5.57
C LYS A 248 11.02 16.03 -4.10
N ASP A 249 10.25 16.82 -3.36
CA ASP A 249 10.34 17.01 -1.93
C ASP A 249 8.92 16.81 -1.38
N TYR A 250 8.74 15.72 -0.64
CA TYR A 250 7.44 15.30 -0.11
C TYR A 250 7.36 15.56 1.39
N ASN A 251 6.17 15.97 1.83
CA ASN A 251 5.70 15.86 3.20
C ASN A 251 4.49 14.94 3.17
N THR A 252 4.54 13.82 3.88
CA THR A 252 3.45 12.84 3.91
C THR A 252 3.03 12.56 5.34
N GLN A 253 1.72 12.58 5.58
CA GLN A 253 1.11 12.09 6.80
C GLN A 253 0.24 10.88 6.45
N ARG A 254 0.56 9.72 7.05
CA ARG A 254 -0.14 8.47 6.81
C ARG A 254 -0.83 7.98 8.07
N GLU A 255 -2.12 7.73 7.97
CA GLU A 255 -2.93 7.17 9.05
C GLU A 255 -3.44 5.79 8.65
N ARG A 256 -3.39 4.83 9.60
CA ARG A 256 -3.98 3.50 9.44
C ARG A 256 -4.83 3.17 10.64
N ILE A 257 -6.03 2.67 10.37
CA ILE A 257 -6.95 2.13 11.37
C ILE A 257 -7.39 0.76 10.90
N ALA A 258 -7.28 -0.25 11.75
CA ALA A 258 -7.78 -1.58 11.40
C ALA A 258 -8.46 -2.26 12.59
N PHE A 259 -9.43 -3.09 12.25
CA PHE A 259 -10.19 -3.93 13.17
C PHE A 259 -10.26 -5.35 12.64
N THR A 260 -10.11 -6.34 13.50
CA THR A 260 -10.43 -7.73 13.17
C THR A 260 -11.31 -8.33 14.25
N GLY A 261 -12.19 -9.22 13.84
CA GLY A 261 -13.05 -9.97 14.75
C GLY A 261 -13.24 -11.40 14.28
N ALA A 262 -13.28 -12.33 15.21
CA ALA A 262 -13.58 -13.73 14.95
C ALA A 262 -14.49 -14.29 16.02
N ALA A 263 -15.52 -15.01 15.60
CA ALA A 263 -16.36 -15.85 16.44
C ALA A 263 -16.27 -17.28 15.90
N GLU A 264 -15.84 -18.21 16.71
CA GLU A 264 -15.64 -19.59 16.32
C GLU A 264 -16.29 -20.55 17.31
N TRP A 265 -16.95 -21.57 16.78
CA TRP A 265 -17.38 -22.72 17.55
C TRP A 265 -16.61 -23.94 17.03
N ARG A 266 -16.01 -24.71 17.94
CA ARG A 266 -15.16 -25.85 17.62
C ARG A 266 -15.46 -27.02 18.54
N ASN A 267 -15.98 -28.10 17.99
CA ASN A 267 -16.24 -29.33 18.75
C ASN A 267 -15.09 -30.34 18.60
N THR A 268 -14.51 -30.43 17.38
CA THR A 268 -13.29 -31.17 17.05
C THR A 268 -12.49 -30.36 16.01
N GLU A 269 -11.33 -30.83 15.60
CA GLU A 269 -10.58 -30.18 14.52
C GLU A 269 -11.39 -30.07 13.23
N ASN A 270 -12.20 -31.09 12.89
CA ASN A 270 -12.99 -31.18 11.69
C ASN A 270 -14.50 -30.99 11.93
N ASP A 271 -14.88 -30.36 13.03
CA ASP A 271 -16.26 -30.02 13.36
C ASP A 271 -16.27 -28.62 13.97
N ARG A 272 -16.27 -27.62 13.11
CA ARG A 272 -16.17 -26.22 13.48
C ARG A 272 -17.03 -25.33 12.61
N PHE A 273 -17.45 -24.22 13.19
CA PHE A 273 -18.11 -23.10 12.48
C PHE A 273 -17.43 -21.79 12.86
N PHE A 274 -17.32 -20.88 11.91
CA PHE A 274 -16.69 -19.59 12.17
C PHE A 274 -17.35 -18.45 11.40
N VAL A 275 -17.22 -17.25 11.96
CA VAL A 275 -17.47 -15.95 11.33
C VAL A 275 -16.22 -15.11 11.58
N ARG A 276 -15.65 -14.54 10.53
CA ARG A 276 -14.46 -13.68 10.61
C ARG A 276 -14.68 -12.41 9.81
N GLY A 277 -14.08 -11.34 10.27
CA GLY A 277 -14.11 -10.09 9.53
C GLY A 277 -12.90 -9.23 9.80
N THR A 278 -12.47 -8.51 8.77
CA THR A 278 -11.36 -7.55 8.83
C THR A 278 -11.79 -6.27 8.14
N HIS A 279 -11.55 -5.14 8.78
CA HIS A 279 -11.68 -3.82 8.19
C HIS A 279 -10.37 -3.07 8.37
N SER A 280 -9.85 -2.50 7.30
CA SER A 280 -8.65 -1.66 7.31
C SER A 280 -8.87 -0.42 6.48
N LYS A 281 -8.48 0.73 7.01
CA LYS A 281 -8.51 2.02 6.34
C LYS A 281 -7.14 2.68 6.43
N PHE A 282 -6.65 3.13 5.28
CA PHE A 282 -5.42 3.87 5.10
C PHE A 282 -5.71 5.23 4.50
N THR A 283 -5.12 6.28 5.06
CA THR A 283 -5.16 7.64 4.52
C THR A 283 -3.74 8.14 4.32
N ASP A 284 -3.42 8.63 3.13
CA ASP A 284 -2.15 9.31 2.79
C ASP A 284 -2.45 10.75 2.39
N ASP A 285 -2.06 11.69 3.25
CA ASP A 285 -2.15 13.13 3.00
C ASP A 285 -0.76 13.64 2.61
N GLU A 286 -0.59 14.05 1.36
CA GLU A 286 0.69 14.32 0.73
C GLU A 286 0.74 15.74 0.16
N TYR A 287 1.75 16.50 0.59
CA TYR A 287 2.23 17.66 -0.17
C TYR A 287 3.53 17.31 -0.90
N ARG A 288 3.57 17.58 -2.20
CA ARG A 288 4.76 17.39 -3.03
C ARG A 288 5.17 18.69 -3.69
N ASN A 289 6.29 19.25 -3.27
CA ASN A 289 7.00 20.26 -4.02
C ASN A 289 7.90 19.60 -5.06
N GLN A 290 7.88 20.07 -6.30
CA GLN A 290 8.61 19.43 -7.40
C GLN A 290 9.23 20.47 -8.33
N LEU A 291 10.48 20.22 -8.73
CA LEU A 291 11.14 20.89 -9.86
C LEU A 291 11.22 19.90 -11.03
N LEU A 292 10.75 20.32 -12.21
CA LEU A 292 10.79 19.53 -13.43
C LEU A 292 11.75 20.19 -14.42
N VAL A 293 12.65 19.41 -15.00
CA VAL A 293 13.50 19.84 -16.13
C VAL A 293 12.97 19.13 -17.37
N LEU A 294 12.36 19.89 -18.27
CA LEU A 294 11.61 19.40 -19.44
C LEU A 294 12.51 19.46 -20.67
N TRP A 295 13.40 18.47 -20.82
CA TRP A 295 14.31 18.36 -21.97
C TRP A 295 13.56 18.17 -23.28
N SER A 296 12.47 17.38 -23.26
CA SER A 296 11.60 17.10 -24.41
C SER A 296 10.94 18.35 -25.01
N GLU A 297 10.81 19.42 -24.23
CA GLU A 297 10.31 20.71 -24.74
C GLU A 297 11.40 21.58 -25.40
N GLY A 298 12.65 21.17 -25.30
CA GLY A 298 13.80 21.84 -25.89
C GLY A 298 14.14 21.33 -27.28
N VAL A 299 15.17 21.93 -27.87
CA VAL A 299 15.75 21.50 -29.14
C VAL A 299 17.09 20.85 -28.85
N LEU A 300 17.20 19.56 -29.15
CA LEU A 300 18.46 18.80 -29.05
C LEU A 300 19.51 19.39 -29.95
N LEU A 301 20.74 19.53 -29.45
CA LEU A 301 21.90 19.95 -30.26
C LEU A 301 22.68 18.73 -30.77
N PRO A 302 23.48 18.90 -31.84
CA PRO A 302 24.34 17.84 -32.38
C PRO A 302 25.29 17.25 -31.31
N GLY A 303 25.66 15.98 -31.50
CA GLY A 303 26.62 15.29 -30.63
C GLY A 303 26.04 14.59 -29.42
N ALA A 304 24.72 14.42 -29.36
CA ALA A 304 24.08 13.65 -28.29
C ALA A 304 24.50 12.17 -28.34
N THR A 305 24.83 11.62 -27.18
CA THR A 305 25.14 10.20 -26.98
C THR A 305 24.03 9.55 -26.15
N ASP A 306 24.18 8.27 -25.84
CA ASP A 306 23.30 7.57 -24.88
C ASP A 306 23.45 8.06 -23.43
N GLN A 307 24.51 8.81 -23.11
CA GLN A 307 24.81 9.25 -21.73
C GLN A 307 24.86 10.77 -21.56
N THR A 308 24.98 11.52 -22.67
CA THR A 308 25.08 12.98 -22.61
C THR A 308 24.23 13.63 -23.67
N ALA A 309 23.59 14.74 -23.37
CA ALA A 309 22.93 15.56 -24.36
C ALA A 309 22.92 17.03 -23.96
N SER A 310 22.92 17.90 -25.00
CA SER A 310 22.83 19.35 -24.83
C SER A 310 21.61 19.88 -25.59
N PHE A 311 20.94 20.84 -25.00
CA PHE A 311 19.70 21.40 -25.50
C PHE A 311 19.71 22.93 -25.45
N ARG A 312 18.97 23.54 -26.35
CA ARG A 312 18.53 24.94 -26.26
C ARG A 312 17.04 25.02 -26.10
N ASN A 313 16.56 26.12 -25.55
CA ASN A 313 15.12 26.39 -25.42
C ASN A 313 14.33 25.38 -24.55
N ILE A 314 14.97 24.74 -23.58
CA ILE A 314 14.25 23.85 -22.63
C ILE A 314 13.30 24.68 -21.76
N ARG A 315 12.46 24.00 -21.03
CA ARG A 315 11.60 24.57 -19.97
C ARG A 315 11.94 23.95 -18.63
N VAL A 316 11.74 24.75 -17.60
CA VAL A 316 11.76 24.29 -16.21
C VAL A 316 10.43 24.64 -15.59
N ALA A 317 9.88 23.75 -14.79
CA ALA A 317 8.63 23.98 -14.10
C ALA A 317 8.79 23.76 -12.59
N LYS A 318 8.08 24.57 -11.80
CA LYS A 318 7.89 24.38 -10.36
C LYS A 318 6.43 24.02 -10.13
N GLN A 319 6.21 22.95 -9.35
CA GLN A 319 4.88 22.44 -9.09
C GLN A 319 4.71 22.16 -7.60
N ILE A 320 3.51 22.43 -7.07
CA ILE A 320 3.04 21.86 -5.83
C ILE A 320 1.82 20.99 -6.11
N ARG A 321 1.75 19.85 -5.44
CA ARG A 321 0.58 18.96 -5.40
C ARG A 321 0.16 18.76 -3.96
N HIS A 322 -1.15 18.86 -3.71
CA HIS A 322 -1.79 18.33 -2.52
C HIS A 322 -2.66 17.15 -2.92
N ARG A 323 -2.39 15.99 -2.37
CA ARG A 323 -3.12 14.74 -2.64
C ARG A 323 -3.56 14.11 -1.34
N ILE A 324 -4.85 13.78 -1.23
CA ILE A 324 -5.38 12.91 -0.19
C ILE A 324 -5.83 11.63 -0.88
N GLN A 325 -5.23 10.52 -0.51
CA GLN A 325 -5.60 9.17 -0.95
C GLN A 325 -6.16 8.41 0.25
N GLN A 326 -7.27 7.71 0.04
CA GLN A 326 -7.85 6.82 1.04
C GLN A 326 -8.05 5.46 0.40
N ASN A 327 -7.55 4.42 1.04
CA ASN A 327 -7.79 3.03 0.68
C ASN A 327 -8.53 2.36 1.83
N GLU A 328 -9.56 1.59 1.51
CA GLU A 328 -10.37 0.86 2.49
C GLU A 328 -10.53 -0.58 2.02
N ILE A 329 -10.40 -1.53 2.94
CA ILE A 329 -10.56 -2.97 2.70
C ILE A 329 -11.48 -3.51 3.78
N LEU A 330 -12.57 -4.15 3.36
CA LEU A 330 -13.46 -4.91 4.24
C LEU A 330 -13.53 -6.36 3.73
N THR A 331 -13.30 -7.31 4.61
CA THR A 331 -13.54 -8.74 4.32
C THR A 331 -14.43 -9.35 5.38
N VAL A 332 -15.35 -10.20 4.96
CA VAL A 332 -16.20 -11.00 5.86
C VAL A 332 -16.24 -12.42 5.31
N GLU A 333 -16.07 -13.40 6.18
CA GLU A 333 -16.20 -14.82 5.83
C GLU A 333 -17.05 -15.53 6.90
N VAL A 334 -17.97 -16.35 6.42
CA VAL A 334 -18.77 -17.26 7.22
C VAL A 334 -18.55 -18.66 6.67
N GLY A 335 -18.13 -19.59 7.52
CA GLY A 335 -17.81 -20.93 7.05
C GLY A 335 -17.78 -21.96 8.17
N GLY A 336 -17.56 -23.17 7.76
CA GLY A 336 -17.47 -24.29 8.67
C GLY A 336 -16.91 -25.54 8.02
N GLU A 337 -16.57 -26.49 8.86
CA GLU A 337 -16.05 -27.79 8.49
C GLU A 337 -16.80 -28.86 9.29
N LYS A 338 -17.18 -29.94 8.65
CA LYS A 338 -17.94 -31.05 9.26
C LYS A 338 -17.43 -32.39 8.77
N SER A 339 -17.21 -33.31 9.72
CA SER A 339 -16.92 -34.71 9.43
C SER A 339 -18.20 -35.54 9.28
N PHE A 340 -18.26 -36.35 8.25
CA PHE A 340 -19.28 -37.37 7.97
C PHE A 340 -18.60 -38.73 7.84
N GLY A 341 -18.29 -39.36 8.97
CA GLY A 341 -17.38 -40.50 9.00
C GLY A 341 -15.97 -40.08 8.55
N ASP A 342 -15.45 -40.75 7.52
CA ASP A 342 -14.13 -40.42 6.95
C ASP A 342 -14.15 -39.21 5.99
N LEU A 343 -15.32 -38.87 5.46
CA LEU A 343 -15.47 -37.69 4.60
C LEU A 343 -15.51 -36.41 5.43
N VAL A 344 -14.64 -35.47 5.12
CA VAL A 344 -14.67 -34.13 5.72
C VAL A 344 -15.05 -33.13 4.64
N VAL A 345 -16.07 -32.32 4.93
CA VAL A 345 -16.55 -31.25 4.03
C VAL A 345 -16.34 -29.91 4.71
N ASP A 346 -15.76 -28.97 4.01
CA ASP A 346 -15.72 -27.55 4.39
C ASP A 346 -16.47 -26.70 3.37
N ALA A 347 -17.12 -25.66 3.87
CA ALA A 347 -17.80 -24.70 3.02
C ALA A 347 -17.70 -23.30 3.62
N SER A 348 -17.54 -22.29 2.76
CA SER A 348 -17.57 -20.89 3.18
C SER A 348 -18.23 -20.00 2.13
N VAL A 349 -18.82 -18.91 2.63
CA VAL A 349 -19.27 -17.76 1.84
C VAL A 349 -18.46 -16.57 2.31
N SER A 350 -17.91 -15.82 1.38
CA SER A 350 -17.11 -14.65 1.68
C SER A 350 -17.49 -13.46 0.82
N MET A 351 -17.21 -12.27 1.36
CA MET A 351 -17.32 -10.99 0.69
C MET A 351 -16.05 -10.19 0.95
N ALA A 352 -15.52 -9.54 -0.08
CA ALA A 352 -14.50 -8.52 0.03
C ALA A 352 -14.99 -7.26 -0.69
N ASP A 353 -14.82 -6.12 -0.04
CA ASP A 353 -15.05 -4.80 -0.59
C ASP A 353 -13.76 -3.99 -0.46
N THR A 354 -13.28 -3.45 -1.57
CA THR A 354 -12.08 -2.62 -1.62
C THR A 354 -12.40 -1.31 -2.31
N GLU A 355 -12.02 -0.20 -1.67
CA GLU A 355 -12.26 1.14 -2.19
C GLU A 355 -10.96 1.95 -2.18
N GLN A 356 -10.71 2.70 -3.25
CA GLN A 356 -9.74 3.78 -3.28
C GLN A 356 -10.42 5.08 -3.67
N THR A 357 -10.24 6.11 -2.86
CA THR A 357 -10.70 7.45 -3.18
C THR A 357 -9.56 8.45 -3.19
N TYR A 358 -9.62 9.39 -4.12
CA TYR A 358 -8.88 10.63 -4.09
C TYR A 358 -9.87 11.79 -3.89
N PRO A 359 -10.25 12.10 -2.64
CA PRO A 359 -11.13 13.25 -2.38
C PRO A 359 -10.47 14.57 -2.74
N ARG A 360 -9.14 14.60 -2.83
CA ARG A 360 -8.34 15.74 -3.25
C ARG A 360 -7.10 15.29 -4.02
N ARG A 361 -6.88 15.90 -5.19
CA ARG A 361 -5.63 15.85 -5.93
C ARG A 361 -5.50 17.12 -6.75
N ASP A 362 -4.91 18.13 -6.14
CA ASP A 362 -4.82 19.49 -6.62
C ASP A 362 -3.37 19.81 -7.00
N GLU A 363 -3.14 20.50 -8.13
CA GLU A 363 -1.81 20.80 -8.64
C GLU A 363 -1.74 22.26 -9.14
N LEU A 364 -0.75 23.04 -8.69
CA LEU A 364 -0.36 24.33 -9.26
C LEU A 364 0.98 24.19 -9.97
N LEU A 365 1.07 24.77 -11.16
CA LEU A 365 2.27 24.70 -12.00
C LEU A 365 2.68 26.10 -12.46
N TRP A 366 3.94 26.44 -12.26
CA TRP A 366 4.63 27.58 -12.85
C TRP A 366 5.71 27.09 -13.78
N ARG A 367 5.97 27.82 -14.87
CA ARG A 367 6.93 27.39 -15.90
C ARG A 367 7.76 28.58 -16.42
N THR A 368 9.03 28.33 -16.68
CA THR A 368 9.92 29.32 -17.31
C THR A 368 9.55 29.59 -18.76
N SER A 369 9.98 30.74 -19.29
CA SER A 369 10.23 30.90 -20.72
C SER A 369 11.35 29.96 -21.18
N ALA A 370 11.70 29.97 -22.48
CA ALA A 370 12.77 29.12 -23.01
C ALA A 370 14.12 29.43 -22.34
N LEU A 371 14.81 28.41 -21.85
CA LEU A 371 16.13 28.48 -21.23
C LEU A 371 17.19 27.80 -22.13
N GLY A 372 18.42 28.34 -22.08
CA GLY A 372 19.52 27.86 -22.90
C GLY A 372 19.46 28.38 -24.34
N THR A 373 20.60 28.64 -24.91
CA THR A 373 20.79 29.10 -26.28
C THR A 373 21.74 28.15 -27.04
N ALA A 374 21.94 28.35 -28.36
CA ALA A 374 22.91 27.57 -29.11
C ALA A 374 24.36 27.78 -28.63
N THR A 375 24.67 28.99 -28.10
CA THR A 375 26.00 29.36 -27.59
C THR A 375 26.18 29.10 -26.10
N ALA A 376 25.07 28.97 -25.34
CA ALA A 376 25.04 28.62 -23.92
C ALA A 376 23.94 27.56 -23.66
N PRO A 377 24.15 26.32 -24.16
CA PRO A 377 23.17 25.27 -24.01
C PRO A 377 23.08 24.77 -22.55
N LEU A 378 21.95 24.18 -22.20
CA LEU A 378 21.82 23.38 -21.01
C LEU A 378 21.99 21.91 -21.34
N SER A 379 22.62 21.15 -20.44
CA SER A 379 23.02 19.76 -20.70
C SER A 379 22.81 18.88 -19.46
N TYR A 380 22.73 17.59 -19.75
CA TYR A 380 22.88 16.57 -18.74
C TYR A 380 24.01 15.60 -19.10
N ASP A 381 24.59 14.99 -18.04
CA ASP A 381 25.61 13.96 -18.12
C ASP A 381 25.40 12.94 -17.02
N TYR A 382 25.17 11.67 -17.38
CA TYR A 382 24.99 10.58 -16.41
C TYR A 382 26.03 9.47 -16.52
N ARG A 383 27.19 9.75 -17.12
CA ARG A 383 28.30 8.78 -17.21
C ARG A 383 28.81 8.33 -15.85
N ASN A 384 28.73 9.19 -14.85
CA ASN A 384 29.18 8.89 -13.47
C ASN A 384 28.09 8.27 -12.60
N SER A 385 26.83 8.61 -12.83
CA SER A 385 25.68 8.10 -12.07
C SER A 385 24.41 8.21 -12.91
N THR A 386 23.67 7.11 -13.05
CA THR A 386 22.35 7.10 -13.68
C THR A 386 21.24 7.61 -12.76
N LEU A 387 21.48 7.57 -11.44
CA LEU A 387 20.54 8.04 -10.44
C LEU A 387 20.68 9.54 -10.18
N GLU A 388 21.91 10.05 -10.26
CA GLU A 388 22.24 11.44 -9.96
C GLU A 388 23.03 12.06 -11.13
N PRO A 389 22.36 12.40 -12.24
CA PRO A 389 23.01 12.99 -13.40
C PRO A 389 23.53 14.41 -13.07
N THR A 390 24.69 14.76 -13.62
CA THR A 390 25.14 16.15 -13.62
C THR A 390 24.30 16.97 -14.57
N ILE A 391 23.65 18.02 -14.07
CA ILE A 391 22.76 18.89 -14.86
C ILE A 391 23.26 20.34 -14.77
N SER A 392 23.59 20.93 -15.90
CA SER A 392 24.16 22.28 -15.98
C SER A 392 23.21 23.39 -15.53
N LEU A 393 21.90 23.11 -15.46
CA LEU A 393 20.90 24.01 -14.92
C LEU A 393 21.25 24.45 -13.48
N PHE A 394 21.69 23.50 -12.65
CA PHE A 394 22.01 23.74 -11.23
C PHE A 394 23.31 24.55 -11.04
N THR A 395 24.16 24.61 -12.06
CA THR A 395 25.32 25.51 -12.07
C THR A 395 24.93 26.92 -12.53
N SER A 396 23.98 27.03 -13.46
CA SER A 396 23.53 28.32 -14.01
C SER A 396 22.53 29.06 -13.13
N ASN A 397 21.87 28.36 -12.22
CA ASN A 397 20.89 28.87 -11.25
C ASN A 397 19.70 29.66 -11.87
N GLN A 398 19.43 29.49 -13.16
CA GLN A 398 18.37 30.23 -13.87
C GLN A 398 16.98 29.90 -13.33
N HIS A 399 16.79 28.70 -12.77
CA HIS A 399 15.53 28.24 -12.18
C HIS A 399 15.25 28.83 -10.78
N LEU A 400 16.24 29.40 -10.12
CA LEU A 400 16.10 29.98 -8.78
C LEU A 400 15.47 31.37 -8.77
N THR A 401 15.32 32.01 -9.94
CA THR A 401 14.72 33.34 -10.05
C THR A 401 13.20 33.23 -10.22
N PRO A 402 12.39 33.53 -9.16
CA PRO A 402 10.94 33.32 -9.21
C PRO A 402 10.23 34.09 -10.33
N THR A 403 10.76 35.27 -10.71
CA THR A 403 10.21 36.09 -11.79
C THR A 403 10.35 35.45 -13.18
N ASN A 404 11.22 34.45 -13.33
CA ASN A 404 11.36 33.69 -14.56
C ASN A 404 10.27 32.62 -14.73
N LEU A 405 9.53 32.30 -13.65
CA LEU A 405 8.48 31.28 -13.64
C LEU A 405 7.11 31.96 -13.63
N SER A 406 6.41 31.83 -14.73
CA SER A 406 5.04 32.33 -14.90
C SER A 406 4.04 31.23 -14.54
N PHE A 407 2.92 31.61 -13.94
CA PHE A 407 1.80 30.70 -13.69
C PHE A 407 1.36 30.04 -15.00
N ARG A 408 1.22 28.73 -14.99
CA ARG A 408 0.89 27.94 -16.17
C ARG A 408 -0.51 27.36 -16.08
N GLU A 409 -0.82 26.67 -15.00
CA GLU A 409 -2.10 25.99 -14.83
C GLU A 409 -2.40 25.64 -13.37
N ASN A 410 -3.68 25.51 -13.14
CA ASN A 410 -4.29 24.89 -11.98
C ASN A 410 -5.06 23.66 -12.47
N ALA A 411 -4.79 22.51 -11.90
CA ALA A 411 -5.49 21.28 -12.22
C ALA A 411 -5.92 20.59 -10.92
N TYR A 412 -7.10 20.02 -10.94
CA TYR A 412 -7.56 19.18 -9.84
C TYR A 412 -8.41 18.02 -10.35
N ARG A 413 -8.40 16.96 -9.57
CA ARG A 413 -9.22 15.79 -9.83
C ARG A 413 -9.70 15.13 -8.55
N THR A 414 -10.82 14.44 -8.67
CA THR A 414 -11.30 13.48 -7.68
C THR A 414 -11.52 12.15 -8.37
N SER A 415 -11.32 11.05 -7.68
CA SER A 415 -11.67 9.73 -8.22
C SER A 415 -12.11 8.79 -7.10
N THR A 416 -12.93 7.83 -7.49
CA THR A 416 -13.35 6.71 -6.66
C THR A 416 -13.26 5.44 -7.50
N THR A 417 -12.61 4.42 -6.97
CA THR A 417 -12.60 3.08 -7.56
C THR A 417 -13.02 2.11 -6.48
N THR A 418 -14.02 1.30 -6.78
CA THR A 418 -14.54 0.25 -5.90
C THR A 418 -14.42 -1.10 -6.58
N GLU A 419 -14.18 -2.14 -5.80
CA GLU A 419 -14.29 -3.52 -6.25
C GLU A 419 -14.92 -4.36 -5.15
N GLU A 420 -16.11 -4.90 -5.45
CA GLU A 420 -16.80 -5.86 -4.59
C GLU A 420 -16.62 -7.27 -5.16
N THR A 421 -16.28 -8.21 -4.29
CA THR A 421 -16.13 -9.62 -4.66
C THR A 421 -16.90 -10.50 -3.67
N GLN A 422 -17.69 -11.42 -4.18
CA GLN A 422 -18.38 -12.43 -3.41
C GLN A 422 -17.92 -13.82 -3.86
N ALA A 423 -17.76 -14.76 -2.92
CA ALA A 423 -17.38 -16.12 -3.27
C ALA A 423 -18.09 -17.15 -2.41
N LEU A 424 -18.42 -18.29 -3.04
CA LEU A 424 -18.84 -19.53 -2.40
C LEU A 424 -17.79 -20.59 -2.69
N VAL A 425 -17.27 -21.22 -1.65
CA VAL A 425 -16.30 -22.31 -1.75
C VAL A 425 -16.86 -23.54 -1.04
N ILE A 426 -16.76 -24.70 -1.69
CA ILE A 426 -17.09 -25.98 -1.09
C ILE A 426 -15.97 -26.96 -1.43
N ASN A 427 -15.37 -27.56 -0.41
CA ASN A 427 -14.35 -28.58 -0.57
C ASN A 427 -14.75 -29.85 0.16
N ALA A 428 -14.23 -30.96 -0.29
CA ALA A 428 -14.35 -32.24 0.39
C ALA A 428 -13.02 -32.99 0.34
N ARG A 429 -12.69 -33.68 1.43
CA ARG A 429 -11.50 -34.53 1.53
C ARG A 429 -11.86 -35.88 2.10
N LEU A 430 -11.32 -36.93 1.49
CA LEU A 430 -11.53 -38.31 1.86
C LEU A 430 -10.16 -38.99 2.05
N PRO A 431 -9.82 -39.48 3.24
CA PRO A 431 -8.62 -40.28 3.45
C PRO A 431 -8.70 -41.58 2.61
N VAL A 432 -7.61 -41.97 2.00
CA VAL A 432 -7.52 -43.19 1.17
C VAL A 432 -6.16 -43.84 1.40
N THR A 433 -6.17 -45.16 1.52
CA THR A 433 -4.95 -45.96 1.56
C THR A 433 -4.76 -46.68 0.23
N VAL A 434 -3.68 -46.36 -0.48
CA VAL A 434 -3.37 -46.99 -1.78
C VAL A 434 -1.97 -47.58 -1.72
N GLY A 435 -1.85 -48.88 -1.98
CA GLY A 435 -0.56 -49.58 -2.02
C GLY A 435 0.23 -49.56 -0.72
N GLY A 436 -0.44 -49.35 0.43
CA GLY A 436 0.18 -49.24 1.76
C GLY A 436 0.64 -47.83 2.12
N GLY A 437 0.47 -46.83 1.25
CA GLY A 437 0.66 -45.40 1.55
C GLY A 437 -0.65 -44.76 1.96
N GLU A 438 -0.61 -43.92 3.00
CA GLU A 438 -1.74 -43.10 3.41
C GLU A 438 -1.76 -41.80 2.59
N GLY A 439 -2.92 -41.46 2.06
CA GLY A 439 -3.15 -40.25 1.27
C GLY A 439 -4.59 -39.77 1.41
N GLN A 440 -4.94 -38.73 0.69
CA GLN A 440 -6.31 -38.23 0.65
C GLN A 440 -6.71 -37.77 -0.75
N PHE A 441 -7.94 -38.04 -1.13
CA PHE A 441 -8.59 -37.40 -2.26
C PHE A 441 -9.18 -36.07 -1.79
N LYS A 442 -8.89 -34.98 -2.55
CA LYS A 442 -9.53 -33.69 -2.37
C LYS A 442 -10.22 -33.26 -3.64
N PHE A 443 -11.38 -32.67 -3.52
CA PHE A 443 -12.10 -32.05 -4.62
C PHE A 443 -12.87 -30.84 -4.09
N GLY A 444 -13.05 -29.84 -4.94
CA GLY A 444 -13.76 -28.64 -4.55
C GLY A 444 -14.30 -27.87 -5.73
N LEU A 445 -15.22 -26.97 -5.42
CA LEU A 445 -15.85 -26.03 -6.33
C LEU A 445 -15.79 -24.64 -5.73
N LYS A 446 -15.54 -23.63 -6.56
CA LYS A 446 -15.59 -22.22 -6.20
C LYS A 446 -16.41 -21.46 -7.24
N LEU A 447 -17.35 -20.67 -6.75
CA LEU A 447 -18.03 -19.62 -7.50
C LEU A 447 -17.52 -18.28 -6.97
N LYS A 448 -17.08 -17.40 -7.85
CA LYS A 448 -16.65 -16.04 -7.53
C LYS A 448 -17.36 -15.09 -8.47
N ASP A 449 -17.96 -14.04 -7.92
CA ASP A 449 -18.58 -12.93 -8.62
C ASP A 449 -17.88 -11.65 -8.19
N GLY A 450 -17.50 -10.80 -9.12
CA GLY A 450 -16.78 -9.56 -8.87
C GLY A 450 -17.30 -8.43 -9.75
N GLU A 451 -17.53 -7.27 -9.13
CA GLU A 451 -17.88 -6.03 -9.83
C GLU A 451 -16.84 -4.96 -9.49
N ARG A 452 -16.30 -4.30 -10.52
CA ARG A 452 -15.37 -3.20 -10.38
C ARG A 452 -15.88 -1.97 -11.10
N GLN A 453 -15.87 -0.83 -10.41
CA GLN A 453 -16.24 0.46 -10.94
C GLN A 453 -15.17 1.50 -10.68
N ALA A 454 -14.88 2.34 -11.68
CA ALA A 454 -13.99 3.49 -11.56
C ALA A 454 -14.68 4.74 -12.12
N ASP A 455 -14.63 5.83 -11.36
CA ASP A 455 -15.12 7.17 -11.71
C ASP A 455 -14.03 8.19 -11.42
N GLU A 456 -13.70 9.02 -12.40
CA GLU A 456 -12.71 10.08 -12.24
C GLU A 456 -13.22 11.40 -12.82
N ASN A 457 -13.16 12.47 -12.02
CA ASN A 457 -13.54 13.82 -12.42
C ASN A 457 -12.31 14.72 -12.48
N ARG A 458 -11.97 15.21 -13.68
CA ARG A 458 -10.83 16.10 -13.96
C ARG A 458 -11.27 17.49 -14.30
N PHE A 459 -10.54 18.47 -13.76
CA PHE A 459 -10.74 19.88 -14.03
C PHE A 459 -9.39 20.54 -14.26
N ARG A 460 -9.34 21.54 -15.13
CA ARG A 460 -8.11 22.24 -15.45
C ARG A 460 -8.36 23.64 -15.92
N ASP A 461 -7.66 24.60 -15.33
CA ASP A 461 -7.64 25.98 -15.78
C ASP A 461 -6.21 26.38 -16.20
N ARG A 462 -6.10 27.12 -17.27
CA ARG A 462 -4.82 27.61 -17.81
C ARG A 462 -4.75 29.12 -17.76
N ALA A 463 -3.57 29.67 -17.55
CA ALA A 463 -3.30 31.10 -17.42
C ALA A 463 -3.82 32.00 -18.54
N SER A 464 -4.27 31.41 -19.67
CA SER A 464 -4.76 32.18 -20.83
C SER A 464 -6.22 32.61 -20.72
N THR A 465 -7.00 32.13 -19.74
CA THR A 465 -8.46 32.24 -19.79
C THR A 465 -9.14 32.97 -18.63
N ALA A 466 -8.62 33.01 -17.42
CA ALA A 466 -9.30 33.70 -16.31
C ALA A 466 -8.51 33.84 -15.00
N ALA A 467 -7.42 33.11 -14.80
CA ALA A 467 -6.68 33.25 -13.56
C ALA A 467 -5.83 34.53 -13.61
N PRO A 468 -5.93 35.41 -12.62
CA PRO A 468 -4.94 36.48 -12.47
C PRO A 468 -3.56 35.83 -12.43
N SER A 469 -2.59 36.46 -13.08
CA SER A 469 -1.18 36.02 -13.09
C SER A 469 -0.67 35.99 -11.64
N SER A 470 -0.86 34.86 -10.97
CA SER A 470 -0.37 34.65 -9.62
C SER A 470 1.13 34.32 -9.73
N PRO A 471 2.02 35.27 -9.49
CA PRO A 471 3.47 35.03 -9.62
C PRO A 471 3.91 34.01 -8.59
N LEU A 472 4.87 33.16 -8.93
CA LEU A 472 5.43 32.17 -8.01
C LEU A 472 5.86 32.80 -6.68
N SER A 473 6.42 34.03 -6.72
CA SER A 473 6.87 34.74 -5.52
C SER A 473 5.79 34.97 -4.47
N ALA A 474 4.52 34.98 -4.86
CA ALA A 474 3.41 35.13 -3.92
C ALA A 474 3.09 33.84 -3.14
N PHE A 475 3.67 32.70 -3.55
CA PHE A 475 3.42 31.38 -2.96
C PHE A 475 4.65 30.78 -2.28
N LEU A 476 5.81 31.44 -2.31
CA LEU A 476 7.02 30.85 -1.75
C LEU A 476 7.08 31.03 -0.24
N THR A 477 7.53 29.97 0.45
CA THR A 477 7.96 30.04 1.84
C THR A 477 9.32 30.74 1.96
N THR A 478 9.72 31.06 3.18
CA THR A 478 11.11 31.44 3.49
C THR A 478 12.03 30.24 3.71
N THR A 479 11.45 29.00 3.71
CA THR A 479 12.18 27.76 3.88
C THR A 479 12.61 27.24 2.51
N PRO A 480 13.91 26.99 2.28
CA PRO A 480 14.36 26.37 1.05
C PRO A 480 13.86 24.93 0.94
N SER A 481 13.68 24.44 -0.28
CA SER A 481 13.56 23.01 -0.55
C SER A 481 14.83 22.31 -0.05
N ARG A 482 14.71 21.03 0.31
CA ARG A 482 15.88 20.24 0.70
C ARG A 482 16.88 20.19 -0.45
N ASN A 483 18.15 20.27 -0.07
CA ASN A 483 19.28 20.13 -0.99
C ASN A 483 19.86 18.71 -0.83
N TYR A 484 19.58 17.84 -1.80
CA TYR A 484 20.15 16.50 -1.90
C TYR A 484 21.06 16.37 -3.14
N GLY A 485 21.96 17.36 -3.32
CA GLY A 485 22.86 17.48 -4.47
C GLY A 485 22.36 18.44 -5.54
N TYR A 486 21.11 18.91 -5.44
CA TYR A 486 20.49 19.85 -6.39
C TYR A 486 19.75 20.95 -5.65
N ASP A 487 20.08 22.21 -5.93
CA ASP A 487 19.37 23.35 -5.34
C ASP A 487 18.02 23.54 -6.05
N LEU A 488 16.94 23.22 -5.38
CA LEU A 488 15.57 23.33 -5.89
C LEU A 488 14.93 24.70 -5.62
N GLY A 489 15.63 25.59 -4.92
CA GLY A 489 15.11 26.89 -4.47
C GLY A 489 14.12 26.76 -3.29
N PHE A 490 13.28 27.77 -3.10
CA PHE A 490 12.29 27.78 -2.02
C PHE A 490 11.09 26.88 -2.30
N LYS A 491 10.51 26.33 -1.23
CA LYS A 491 9.25 25.56 -1.30
C LYS A 491 8.08 26.48 -1.65
N VAL A 492 7.10 25.95 -2.36
CA VAL A 492 5.77 26.54 -2.43
C VAL A 492 5.06 26.26 -1.11
N ASP A 493 4.43 27.29 -0.53
CA ASP A 493 3.70 27.20 0.72
C ASP A 493 2.41 26.39 0.54
N PRO A 494 2.22 25.26 1.26
CA PRO A 494 1.03 24.45 1.18
C PRO A 494 -0.27 25.21 1.50
N ALA A 495 -0.26 26.05 2.53
CA ALA A 495 -1.45 26.77 2.98
C ALA A 495 -1.89 27.82 1.94
N LEU A 496 -0.93 28.53 1.33
CA LEU A 496 -1.23 29.48 0.25
C LEU A 496 -1.73 28.76 -1.02
N ALA A 497 -1.16 27.61 -1.33
CA ALA A 497 -1.63 26.78 -2.45
C ALA A 497 -3.06 26.28 -2.21
N ASP A 498 -3.37 25.77 -1.03
CA ASP A 498 -4.70 25.30 -0.67
C ASP A 498 -5.75 26.43 -0.70
N ALA A 499 -5.42 27.60 -0.15
CA ALA A 499 -6.30 28.77 -0.22
C ALA A 499 -6.62 29.16 -1.68
N TYR A 500 -5.63 29.06 -2.57
CA TYR A 500 -5.85 29.31 -4.00
C TYR A 500 -6.72 28.22 -4.65
N PHE A 501 -6.47 26.94 -4.39
CA PHE A 501 -7.28 25.84 -4.87
C PHE A 501 -8.75 25.99 -4.44
N ASP A 502 -8.99 26.22 -3.16
CA ASP A 502 -10.34 26.32 -2.62
C ASP A 502 -11.12 27.52 -3.19
N ALA A 503 -10.41 28.61 -3.51
CA ALA A 503 -10.99 29.77 -4.16
C ALA A 503 -11.30 29.54 -5.65
N THR A 504 -10.48 28.74 -6.36
CA THR A 504 -10.57 28.59 -7.82
C THR A 504 -11.24 27.30 -8.27
N LYS A 505 -11.35 26.29 -7.42
CA LYS A 505 -11.88 24.97 -7.72
C LYS A 505 -13.26 24.98 -8.40
N LYS A 506 -14.17 25.83 -7.92
CA LYS A 506 -15.56 25.89 -8.42
C LYS A 506 -15.70 26.52 -9.81
N THR A 507 -14.69 27.22 -10.28
CA THR A 507 -14.72 27.97 -11.55
C THR A 507 -13.90 27.30 -12.66
N SER A 508 -13.11 26.30 -12.33
CA SER A 508 -12.28 25.62 -13.34
C SER A 508 -13.12 24.72 -14.25
N PRO A 509 -12.87 24.80 -15.57
CA PRO A 509 -13.65 24.02 -16.53
C PRO A 509 -13.38 22.52 -16.42
N PRO A 510 -14.42 21.68 -16.55
CA PRO A 510 -14.28 20.23 -16.54
C PRO A 510 -13.56 19.74 -17.80
N ARG A 511 -12.83 18.64 -17.63
CA ARG A 511 -12.14 17.91 -18.71
C ARG A 511 -12.93 16.64 -19.03
N VAL A 512 -14.09 16.81 -19.64
CA VAL A 512 -15.09 15.75 -19.85
C VAL A 512 -14.51 14.52 -20.55
N GLU A 513 -13.75 14.72 -21.65
CA GLU A 513 -13.13 13.61 -22.38
C GLU A 513 -12.14 12.82 -21.53
N GLN A 514 -11.25 13.53 -20.78
CA GLN A 514 -10.25 12.88 -19.93
C GLN A 514 -10.87 12.23 -18.70
N SER A 515 -11.99 12.71 -18.21
CA SER A 515 -12.79 12.05 -17.17
C SER A 515 -13.40 10.77 -17.73
N ALA A 516 -14.19 10.88 -18.78
CA ALA A 516 -14.89 9.75 -19.38
C ALA A 516 -13.97 8.62 -19.89
N THR A 517 -12.72 8.93 -20.25
CA THR A 517 -11.72 7.89 -20.63
C THR A 517 -11.14 7.14 -19.45
N ALA A 518 -11.33 7.62 -18.23
CA ALA A 518 -10.90 6.96 -17.01
C ALA A 518 -12.03 6.16 -16.33
N ASP A 519 -13.28 6.44 -16.73
CA ASP A 519 -14.47 5.80 -16.15
C ASP A 519 -14.69 4.44 -16.82
N TYR A 520 -14.95 3.42 -16.01
CA TYR A 520 -15.33 2.09 -16.50
C TYR A 520 -16.07 1.29 -15.43
N GLN A 521 -16.78 0.27 -15.89
CA GLN A 521 -17.34 -0.81 -15.08
C GLN A 521 -16.91 -2.15 -15.70
N ALA A 522 -16.58 -3.11 -14.85
CA ALA A 522 -16.21 -4.45 -15.26
C ALA A 522 -16.83 -5.47 -14.29
N ASP A 523 -17.48 -6.47 -14.86
CA ASP A 523 -18.06 -7.59 -14.13
C ASP A 523 -17.30 -8.85 -14.49
N GLU A 524 -16.96 -9.68 -13.50
CA GLU A 524 -16.25 -10.93 -13.67
C GLU A 524 -16.93 -12.05 -12.90
N GLN A 525 -17.24 -13.16 -13.58
CA GLN A 525 -17.75 -14.38 -12.94
C GLN A 525 -16.81 -15.54 -13.21
N ILE A 526 -16.39 -16.21 -12.15
CA ILE A 526 -15.49 -17.36 -12.22
C ILE A 526 -16.16 -18.57 -11.59
N LEU A 527 -16.29 -19.63 -12.38
CA LEU A 527 -16.60 -20.98 -11.90
C LEU A 527 -15.33 -21.82 -12.02
N SER A 528 -14.85 -22.34 -10.92
CA SER A 528 -13.67 -23.20 -10.89
C SER A 528 -13.93 -24.47 -10.10
N GLY A 529 -13.17 -25.52 -10.42
CA GLY A 529 -13.22 -26.79 -9.70
C GLY A 529 -11.90 -27.51 -9.80
N TYR A 530 -11.62 -28.33 -8.80
CA TYR A 530 -10.43 -29.18 -8.78
C TYR A 530 -10.73 -30.56 -8.23
N ALA A 531 -9.88 -31.50 -8.63
CA ALA A 531 -9.75 -32.81 -8.01
C ALA A 531 -8.26 -33.14 -7.89
N MET A 532 -7.82 -33.57 -6.74
CA MET A 532 -6.43 -33.93 -6.52
C MET A 532 -6.29 -35.13 -5.60
N TRP A 533 -5.23 -35.85 -5.78
CA TRP A 533 -4.79 -36.90 -4.88
C TRP A 533 -3.51 -36.43 -4.17
N ASP A 534 -3.56 -36.40 -2.87
CA ASP A 534 -2.52 -35.89 -1.99
C ASP A 534 -1.95 -37.09 -1.20
N LEU A 535 -0.69 -37.48 -1.48
CA LEU A 535 0.02 -38.62 -0.89
C LEU A 535 1.01 -38.20 0.18
#